data_7adf38f04a7c02fd7e73a1825290a084
#
_entry.id   7adf38f04a7c02fd7e73a1825290a084
#
_cell.length_a   1.000
_cell.length_b   1.000
_cell.length_c   1.000
_cell.angle_alpha   90.00
_cell.angle_beta   90.00
_cell.angle_gamma   90.00
#
_symmetry.space_group_name_H-M   'P 1'
#
loop_
_entity.id
_entity.type
_entity.pdbx_description
1 polymer ?
#
loop_
_entity_poly.entity_id
_entity_poly.type
_entity_poly.pdbx_seq_one_letter_code
_entity_poly.pdbx_strand_id
1 'polypeptide(L)'
;MEFKIKYFKDYVPFHVGDEHHPIELNPRECPAVESEEAEVRRALENPIDSPKLREIVHPGEKIVIVTSDVTRPMPSWVVVPCVLDELEKAGVEDKDVTVVFGLGSHRKQTEEEMKRLVGEDVYNRVKCIDSDPDDVEHMGYCKNGTPVDIFRTVADADRRILLGNVEYHYFAGYSLSLIHI
;
A
#
# COMPACT_ATOMS: atom_id res chain seq x y z
N MET A 1 -31.98 19.86 5.26
CA MET A 1 -30.66 19.60 5.88
C MET A 1 -29.53 20.16 5.02
N GLU A 2 -28.50 20.77 5.66
CA GLU A 2 -27.28 21.24 4.97
C GLU A 2 -26.18 20.18 5.07
N PHE A 3 -25.53 19.89 3.94
CA PHE A 3 -24.41 18.97 3.85
C PHE A 3 -23.22 19.65 3.19
N LYS A 4 -22.02 19.07 3.35
CA LYS A 4 -20.80 19.54 2.70
C LYS A 4 -20.11 18.38 1.99
N ILE A 5 -19.83 18.53 0.69
CA ILE A 5 -19.03 17.59 -0.08
C ILE A 5 -17.63 18.18 -0.26
N LYS A 6 -16.61 17.36 -0.02
CA LYS A 6 -15.22 17.73 -0.30
C LYS A 6 -15.03 17.83 -1.81
N TYR A 7 -14.58 18.98 -2.28
CA TYR A 7 -14.24 19.23 -3.67
C TYR A 7 -12.81 19.77 -3.75
N PHE A 8 -11.88 18.93 -4.18
CA PHE A 8 -10.44 19.23 -4.21
C PHE A 8 -9.90 19.56 -2.80
N LYS A 9 -9.56 20.84 -2.52
CA LYS A 9 -9.07 21.31 -1.21
C LYS A 9 -10.15 21.94 -0.35
N ASP A 10 -11.31 22.25 -0.93
CA ASP A 10 -12.40 22.98 -0.30
C ASP A 10 -13.62 22.08 -0.06
N TYR A 11 -14.63 22.64 0.61
CA TYR A 11 -15.91 22.01 0.81
C TYR A 11 -16.99 22.81 0.11
N VAL A 12 -17.82 22.15 -0.69
CA VAL A 12 -18.99 22.74 -1.32
C VAL A 12 -20.22 22.40 -0.48
N PRO A 13 -20.93 23.39 0.06
CA PRO A 13 -22.19 23.16 0.76
C PRO A 13 -23.30 22.87 -0.27
N PHE A 14 -24.22 21.99 0.10
CA PHE A 14 -25.44 21.76 -0.65
C PHE A 14 -26.61 21.47 0.30
N HIS A 15 -27.82 21.75 -0.16
CA HIS A 15 -29.05 21.56 0.60
C HIS A 15 -29.82 20.37 0.06
N VAL A 16 -30.31 19.51 0.96
CA VAL A 16 -31.31 18.47 0.65
C VAL A 16 -32.58 18.80 1.40
N GLY A 17 -33.71 18.87 0.68
CA GLY A 17 -34.99 19.13 1.29
C GLY A 17 -35.39 18.07 2.32
N ASP A 18 -36.03 18.49 3.39
CA ASP A 18 -36.41 17.56 4.49
C ASP A 18 -37.45 16.54 4.04
N GLU A 19 -38.17 16.81 2.97
CA GLU A 19 -39.12 15.90 2.33
C GLU A 19 -38.47 14.62 1.76
N HIS A 20 -37.14 14.67 1.53
CA HIS A 20 -36.34 13.50 1.06
C HIS A 20 -35.86 12.60 2.19
N HIS A 21 -36.06 13.01 3.45
CA HIS A 21 -35.65 12.26 4.64
C HIS A 21 -34.18 11.76 4.58
N PRO A 22 -33.21 12.66 4.29
CA PRO A 22 -31.83 12.25 4.11
C PRO A 22 -31.24 11.63 5.39
N ILE A 23 -30.47 10.54 5.23
CA ILE A 23 -29.75 9.88 6.31
C ILE A 23 -28.27 10.01 6.01
N GLU A 24 -27.53 10.59 6.92
CA GLU A 24 -26.07 10.67 6.84
C GLU A 24 -25.45 9.41 7.44
N LEU A 25 -24.66 8.69 6.61
CA LEU A 25 -23.92 7.51 7.03
C LEU A 25 -22.50 7.91 7.36
N ASN A 26 -22.16 7.92 8.63
CA ASN A 26 -20.81 8.19 9.10
C ASN A 26 -20.15 6.90 9.59
N PRO A 27 -18.82 6.72 9.38
CA PRO A 27 -18.09 5.62 10.01
C PRO A 27 -18.11 5.80 11.54
N ARG A 28 -17.90 4.71 12.26
CA ARG A 28 -17.67 4.81 13.71
C ARG A 28 -16.38 5.57 13.95
N GLU A 29 -16.42 6.51 14.88
CA GLU A 29 -15.22 7.19 15.32
C GLU A 29 -14.25 6.16 15.93
N CYS A 30 -13.03 6.17 15.44
CA CYS A 30 -11.93 5.40 16.00
C CYS A 30 -10.87 6.41 16.46
N PRO A 31 -10.41 6.34 17.72
CA PRO A 31 -9.36 7.24 18.19
C PRO A 31 -8.12 7.11 17.30
N ALA A 32 -7.56 8.25 16.90
CA ALA A 32 -6.29 8.26 16.19
C ALA A 32 -5.19 7.70 17.10
N VAL A 33 -4.23 7.00 16.50
CA VAL A 33 -3.04 6.55 17.24
C VAL A 33 -2.18 7.75 17.63
N GLU A 34 -1.52 7.70 18.80
CA GLU A 34 -0.64 8.77 19.26
C GLU A 34 0.60 8.91 18.38
N SER A 35 1.10 7.80 17.84
CA SER A 35 2.25 7.73 16.95
C SER A 35 2.01 6.65 15.88
N GLU A 36 1.99 7.05 14.61
CA GLU A 36 1.87 6.13 13.47
C GLU A 36 3.02 5.11 13.45
N GLU A 37 4.25 5.57 13.66
CA GLU A 37 5.43 4.71 13.71
C GLU A 37 5.35 3.68 14.85
N ALA A 38 4.96 4.10 16.05
CA ALA A 38 4.82 3.20 17.18
C ALA A 38 3.77 2.12 16.92
N GLU A 39 2.67 2.45 16.24
CA GLU A 39 1.64 1.49 15.90
C GLU A 39 2.11 0.49 14.83
N VAL A 40 2.85 0.94 13.81
CA VAL A 40 3.46 0.04 12.82
C VAL A 40 4.44 -0.92 13.51
N ARG A 41 5.30 -0.42 14.38
CA ARG A 41 6.25 -1.27 15.14
C ARG A 41 5.51 -2.25 16.05
N ARG A 42 4.45 -1.82 16.73
CA ARG A 42 3.60 -2.71 17.53
C ARG A 42 3.00 -3.83 16.68
N ALA A 43 2.50 -3.51 15.49
CA ALA A 43 1.91 -4.49 14.58
C ALA A 43 2.96 -5.50 14.08
N LEU A 44 4.16 -5.05 13.73
CA LEU A 44 5.28 -5.91 13.32
C LEU A 44 5.76 -6.85 14.46
N GLU A 45 5.71 -6.37 15.69
CA GLU A 45 6.03 -7.19 16.87
C GLU A 45 4.91 -8.18 17.25
N ASN A 46 3.67 -7.89 16.88
CA ASN A 46 2.50 -8.72 17.22
C ASN A 46 1.69 -9.05 15.94
N PRO A 47 2.26 -9.82 15.01
CA PRO A 47 1.57 -10.21 13.79
C PRO A 47 0.36 -11.09 14.09
N ILE A 48 -0.65 -11.07 13.21
CA ILE A 48 -1.86 -11.87 13.33
C ILE A 48 -1.64 -13.20 12.61
N ASP A 49 -1.77 -14.31 13.35
CA ASP A 49 -1.69 -15.69 12.88
C ASP A 49 -0.44 -16.01 12.03
N SER A 50 0.68 -15.32 12.30
CA SER A 50 1.95 -15.56 11.62
C SER A 50 3.15 -15.30 12.56
N PRO A 51 4.34 -15.87 12.25
CA PRO A 51 5.59 -15.44 12.86
C PRO A 51 5.92 -13.99 12.52
N LYS A 52 6.84 -13.38 13.25
CA LYS A 52 7.32 -12.02 12.97
C LYS A 52 8.08 -11.99 11.64
N LEU A 53 8.05 -10.84 10.96
CA LEU A 53 8.71 -10.68 9.67
C LEU A 53 10.18 -11.13 9.72
N ARG A 54 10.93 -10.70 10.72
CA ARG A 54 12.34 -11.08 10.92
C ARG A 54 12.59 -12.56 11.17
N GLU A 55 11.56 -13.35 11.47
CA GLU A 55 11.65 -14.80 11.71
C GLU A 55 11.39 -15.61 10.43
N ILE A 56 10.84 -14.99 9.38
CA ILE A 56 10.45 -15.66 8.13
C ILE A 56 11.30 -15.25 6.93
N VAL A 57 12.13 -14.21 7.06
CA VAL A 57 13.07 -13.77 6.01
C VAL A 57 14.49 -14.17 6.38
N HIS A 58 15.35 -14.37 5.36
CA HIS A 58 16.72 -14.82 5.58
C HIS A 58 17.71 -13.98 4.77
N PRO A 59 18.98 -13.85 5.23
CA PRO A 59 20.03 -13.19 4.48
C PRO A 59 20.20 -13.76 3.09
N GLY A 60 20.33 -12.88 2.08
CA GLY A 60 20.52 -13.26 0.67
C GLY A 60 19.21 -13.57 -0.08
N GLU A 61 18.05 -13.58 0.57
CA GLU A 61 16.76 -13.63 -0.11
C GLU A 61 16.48 -12.28 -0.81
N LYS A 62 15.94 -12.32 -2.02
CA LYS A 62 15.42 -11.17 -2.74
C LYS A 62 14.06 -10.78 -2.18
N ILE A 63 13.98 -9.63 -1.56
CA ILE A 63 12.77 -9.12 -0.93
C ILE A 63 12.14 -8.03 -1.81
N VAL A 64 10.85 -8.14 -2.08
CA VAL A 64 10.10 -7.07 -2.71
C VAL A 64 9.06 -6.54 -1.74
N ILE A 65 9.07 -5.22 -1.54
CA ILE A 65 8.03 -4.49 -0.83
C ILE A 65 7.14 -3.82 -1.86
N VAL A 66 5.90 -4.27 -1.98
CA VAL A 66 4.94 -3.69 -2.92
C VAL A 66 4.07 -2.71 -2.17
N THR A 67 3.99 -1.49 -2.66
CA THR A 67 3.14 -0.43 -2.09
C THR A 67 2.34 0.28 -3.19
N SER A 68 1.41 1.12 -2.77
CA SER A 68 0.56 1.88 -3.68
C SER A 68 1.31 3.04 -4.31
N ASP A 69 0.79 3.52 -5.43
CA ASP A 69 1.24 4.74 -6.10
C ASP A 69 0.75 6.02 -5.39
N VAL A 70 1.10 7.17 -5.96
CA VAL A 70 0.80 8.52 -5.43
C VAL A 70 -0.69 8.83 -5.32
N THR A 71 -1.57 8.05 -5.92
CA THR A 71 -3.03 8.28 -5.91
C THR A 71 -3.73 7.71 -4.68
N ARG A 72 -3.03 6.92 -3.86
CA ARG A 72 -3.59 6.27 -2.66
C ARG A 72 -3.03 6.87 -1.37
N PRO A 73 -3.86 6.99 -0.32
CA PRO A 73 -3.45 7.57 0.96
C PRO A 73 -2.68 6.56 1.85
N MET A 74 -1.71 5.84 1.28
CA MET A 74 -0.87 4.91 2.01
C MET A 74 0.34 5.64 2.59
N PRO A 75 0.54 5.68 3.93
CA PRO A 75 1.68 6.35 4.55
C PRO A 75 2.95 5.51 4.44
N SER A 76 3.40 5.22 3.21
CA SER A 76 4.56 4.38 2.95
C SER A 76 5.85 4.96 3.57
N TRP A 77 5.93 6.29 3.72
CA TRP A 77 7.06 6.97 4.39
C TRP A 77 7.18 6.65 5.89
N VAL A 78 6.12 6.14 6.52
CA VAL A 78 6.15 5.64 7.91
C VAL A 78 6.37 4.13 7.95
N VAL A 79 5.67 3.40 7.06
CA VAL A 79 5.63 1.94 7.12
C VAL A 79 6.91 1.31 6.58
N VAL A 80 7.42 1.78 5.43
CA VAL A 80 8.59 1.17 4.77
C VAL A 80 9.85 1.24 5.64
N PRO A 81 10.21 2.35 6.31
CA PRO A 81 11.35 2.37 7.23
C PRO A 81 11.24 1.31 8.33
N CYS A 82 10.06 1.15 8.94
CA CYS A 82 9.86 0.14 9.98
C CYS A 82 10.02 -1.29 9.46
N VAL A 83 9.57 -1.54 8.23
CA VAL A 83 9.76 -2.84 7.56
C VAL A 83 11.25 -3.08 7.27
N LEU A 84 11.97 -2.08 6.77
CA LEU A 84 13.42 -2.18 6.51
C LEU A 84 14.20 -2.47 7.80
N ASP A 85 13.83 -1.85 8.92
CA ASP A 85 14.44 -2.14 10.23
C ASP A 85 14.24 -3.62 10.65
N GLU A 86 13.08 -4.21 10.35
CA GLU A 86 12.85 -5.64 10.63
C GLU A 86 13.65 -6.55 9.69
N LEU A 87 13.81 -6.17 8.42
CA LEU A 87 14.65 -6.88 7.46
C LEU A 87 16.13 -6.83 7.86
N GLU A 88 16.62 -5.67 8.30
CA GLU A 88 17.98 -5.48 8.78
C GLU A 88 18.26 -6.34 10.03
N LYS A 89 17.31 -6.42 10.99
CA LYS A 89 17.41 -7.32 12.15
C LYS A 89 17.52 -8.80 11.78
N ALA A 90 16.96 -9.18 10.62
CA ALA A 90 17.08 -10.54 10.07
C ALA A 90 18.38 -10.75 9.26
N GLY A 91 19.19 -9.70 9.09
CA GLY A 91 20.44 -9.75 8.32
C GLY A 91 20.25 -9.62 6.81
N VAL A 92 19.08 -9.15 6.33
CA VAL A 92 18.85 -8.82 4.93
C VAL A 92 19.54 -7.50 4.60
N GLU A 93 20.30 -7.46 3.52
CA GLU A 93 21.00 -6.26 3.08
C GLU A 93 20.11 -5.38 2.18
N ASP A 94 20.27 -4.06 2.23
CA ASP A 94 19.50 -3.10 1.42
C ASP A 94 19.56 -3.40 -0.09
N LYS A 95 20.67 -3.92 -0.60
CA LYS A 95 20.85 -4.31 -2.01
C LYS A 95 19.91 -5.43 -2.47
N ASP A 96 19.42 -6.25 -1.54
CA ASP A 96 18.53 -7.38 -1.78
C ASP A 96 17.05 -6.98 -1.66
N VAL A 97 16.77 -5.70 -1.33
CA VAL A 97 15.42 -5.15 -1.17
C VAL A 97 15.07 -4.24 -2.35
N THR A 98 13.88 -4.44 -2.90
CA THR A 98 13.30 -3.56 -3.91
C THR A 98 11.92 -3.12 -3.49
N VAL A 99 11.65 -1.81 -3.53
CA VAL A 99 10.30 -1.25 -3.38
C VAL A 99 9.68 -1.11 -4.77
N VAL A 100 8.50 -1.69 -4.94
CA VAL A 100 7.71 -1.63 -6.16
C VAL A 100 6.43 -0.84 -5.91
N PHE A 101 6.20 0.19 -6.71
CA PHE A 101 4.95 0.93 -6.69
C PHE A 101 3.96 0.30 -7.67
N GLY A 102 2.82 -0.17 -7.16
CA GLY A 102 1.77 -0.78 -7.97
C GLY A 102 0.96 0.29 -8.69
N LEU A 103 1.27 0.54 -9.95
CA LEU A 103 0.61 1.59 -10.76
C LEU A 103 -0.78 1.20 -11.24
N GLY A 104 -1.05 -0.10 -11.45
CA GLY A 104 -2.25 -0.52 -12.16
C GLY A 104 -2.29 0.11 -13.56
N SER A 105 -3.34 0.89 -13.83
CA SER A 105 -3.51 1.62 -15.10
C SER A 105 -3.00 3.08 -15.07
N HIS A 106 -2.36 3.50 -13.98
CA HIS A 106 -1.86 4.86 -13.85
C HIS A 106 -0.54 5.06 -14.59
N ARG A 107 -0.19 6.34 -14.84
CA ARG A 107 1.09 6.71 -15.45
C ARG A 107 2.27 6.39 -14.54
N LYS A 108 3.45 6.29 -15.10
CA LYS A 108 4.71 6.23 -14.34
C LYS A 108 4.87 7.46 -13.45
N GLN A 109 5.46 7.25 -12.29
CA GLN A 109 5.71 8.29 -11.30
C GLN A 109 7.02 9.02 -11.61
N THR A 110 7.13 10.25 -11.13
CA THR A 110 8.40 10.97 -11.15
C THR A 110 9.26 10.54 -9.95
N GLU A 111 10.55 10.84 -10.02
CA GLU A 111 11.46 10.59 -8.91
C GLU A 111 11.03 11.31 -7.62
N GLU A 112 10.57 12.55 -7.75
CA GLU A 112 10.06 13.34 -6.62
C GLU A 112 8.80 12.73 -6.00
N GLU A 113 7.93 12.14 -6.82
CA GLU A 113 6.76 11.43 -6.34
C GLU A 113 7.15 10.17 -5.56
N MET A 114 8.10 9.37 -6.07
CA MET A 114 8.62 8.20 -5.37
C MET A 114 9.28 8.58 -4.04
N LYS A 115 10.14 9.61 -4.03
CA LYS A 115 10.78 10.14 -2.82
C LYS A 115 9.74 10.60 -1.78
N ARG A 116 8.68 11.26 -2.23
CA ARG A 116 7.59 11.68 -1.33
C ARG A 116 6.84 10.50 -0.73
N LEU A 117 6.68 9.40 -1.48
CA LEU A 117 5.94 8.21 -1.03
C LEU A 117 6.68 7.42 0.04
N VAL A 118 7.97 7.21 -0.10
CA VAL A 118 8.74 6.35 0.82
C VAL A 118 9.70 7.12 1.73
N GLY A 119 9.88 8.41 1.49
CA GLY A 119 10.90 9.23 2.15
C GLY A 119 12.24 9.20 1.38
N GLU A 120 12.98 10.29 1.46
CA GLU A 120 14.25 10.43 0.74
C GLU A 120 15.31 9.42 1.21
N ASP A 121 15.34 9.13 2.51
CA ASP A 121 16.28 8.17 3.10
C ASP A 121 16.06 6.76 2.56
N VAL A 122 14.81 6.29 2.49
CA VAL A 122 14.46 4.99 1.92
C VAL A 122 14.78 4.94 0.44
N TYR A 123 14.42 6.01 -0.31
CA TYR A 123 14.67 6.09 -1.74
C TYR A 123 16.18 5.98 -2.09
N ASN A 124 17.04 6.52 -1.23
CA ASN A 124 18.48 6.44 -1.39
C ASN A 124 19.11 5.14 -0.88
N ARG A 125 18.43 4.39 0.00
CA ARG A 125 18.90 3.12 0.58
C ARG A 125 18.63 1.92 -0.32
N VAL A 126 17.41 1.82 -0.87
CA VAL A 126 16.94 0.64 -1.59
C VAL A 126 16.46 1.01 -2.99
N LYS A 127 16.45 0.03 -3.89
CA LYS A 127 15.94 0.22 -5.24
C LYS A 127 14.42 0.49 -5.19
N CYS A 128 13.98 1.60 -5.79
CA CYS A 128 12.58 1.98 -5.93
C CYS A 128 12.19 2.03 -7.40
N ILE A 129 11.15 1.30 -7.80
CA ILE A 129 10.68 1.20 -9.19
C ILE A 129 9.16 1.16 -9.28
N ASP A 130 8.63 1.64 -10.39
CA ASP A 130 7.25 1.43 -10.78
C ASP A 130 7.04 0.01 -11.32
N SER A 131 5.84 -0.55 -11.12
CA SER A 131 5.42 -1.76 -11.83
C SER A 131 5.31 -1.48 -13.34
N ASP A 132 5.59 -2.51 -14.15
CA ASP A 132 5.49 -2.43 -15.60
C ASP A 132 4.52 -3.51 -16.10
N PRO A 133 3.40 -3.12 -16.74
CA PRO A 133 2.42 -4.08 -17.25
C PRO A 133 2.92 -4.89 -18.47
N ASP A 134 4.00 -4.44 -19.12
CA ASP A 134 4.60 -5.12 -20.27
C ASP A 134 5.69 -6.12 -19.85
N ASP A 135 6.18 -6.05 -18.60
CA ASP A 135 7.18 -6.98 -18.05
C ASP A 135 6.55 -7.88 -16.98
N VAL A 136 5.78 -8.87 -17.41
CA VAL A 136 5.03 -9.76 -16.52
C VAL A 136 5.42 -11.22 -16.68
N GLU A 137 5.19 -12.00 -15.63
CA GLU A 137 5.21 -13.46 -15.64
C GLU A 137 3.76 -13.96 -15.58
N HIS A 138 3.40 -14.81 -16.54
CA HIS A 138 2.09 -15.43 -16.58
C HIS A 138 2.01 -16.61 -15.60
N MET A 139 1.25 -16.46 -14.53
CA MET A 139 1.12 -17.46 -13.45
C MET A 139 -0.05 -18.44 -13.67
N GLY A 140 -0.82 -18.28 -14.75
CA GLY A 140 -1.98 -19.09 -15.06
C GLY A 140 -3.31 -18.34 -15.08
N TYR A 141 -4.40 -19.04 -14.81
CA TYR A 141 -5.74 -18.46 -14.86
C TYR A 141 -6.53 -18.71 -13.57
N CYS A 142 -7.31 -17.72 -13.16
CA CYS A 142 -8.33 -17.92 -12.14
C CYS A 142 -9.44 -18.85 -12.63
N LYS A 143 -10.26 -19.39 -11.70
CA LYS A 143 -11.39 -20.29 -12.03
C LYS A 143 -12.40 -19.71 -13.03
N ASN A 144 -12.52 -18.38 -13.10
CA ASN A 144 -13.39 -17.67 -14.03
C ASN A 144 -12.70 -17.35 -15.38
N GLY A 145 -11.49 -17.82 -15.63
CA GLY A 145 -10.73 -17.59 -16.86
C GLY A 145 -9.95 -16.27 -16.92
N THR A 146 -9.90 -15.51 -15.83
CA THR A 146 -9.08 -14.29 -15.77
C THR A 146 -7.60 -14.67 -15.71
N PRO A 147 -6.72 -14.13 -16.59
CA PRO A 147 -5.29 -14.36 -16.52
C PRO A 147 -4.71 -13.74 -15.24
N VAL A 148 -3.67 -14.38 -14.73
CA VAL A 148 -2.88 -13.92 -13.58
C VAL A 148 -1.48 -13.59 -14.08
N ASP A 149 -1.25 -12.33 -14.38
CA ASP A 149 0.01 -11.80 -14.87
C ASP A 149 0.62 -10.92 -13.78
N ILE A 150 1.78 -11.30 -13.29
CA ILE A 150 2.46 -10.63 -12.18
C ILE A 150 3.72 -9.94 -12.71
N PHE A 151 3.94 -8.68 -12.32
CA PHE A 151 5.17 -7.95 -12.65
C PHE A 151 6.39 -8.81 -12.32
N ARG A 152 7.28 -9.04 -13.29
CA ARG A 152 8.37 -10.02 -13.20
C ARG A 152 9.25 -9.83 -11.96
N THR A 153 9.60 -8.59 -11.61
CA THR A 153 10.37 -8.32 -10.39
C THR A 153 9.67 -8.84 -9.13
N VAL A 154 8.33 -8.77 -9.09
CA VAL A 154 7.54 -9.29 -7.96
C VAL A 154 7.42 -10.81 -8.03
N ALA A 155 7.24 -11.36 -9.23
CA ALA A 155 7.14 -12.81 -9.44
C ALA A 155 8.43 -13.54 -9.05
N ASP A 156 9.60 -12.98 -9.40
CA ASP A 156 10.93 -13.57 -9.19
C ASP A 156 11.47 -13.38 -7.76
N ALA A 157 10.80 -12.61 -6.91
CA ALA A 157 11.25 -12.39 -5.54
C ALA A 157 11.08 -13.64 -4.67
N ASP A 158 11.99 -13.87 -3.74
CA ASP A 158 11.89 -14.95 -2.75
C ASP A 158 10.79 -14.64 -1.73
N ARG A 159 10.70 -13.35 -1.32
CA ARG A 159 9.69 -12.84 -0.39
C ARG A 159 9.00 -11.60 -0.92
N ARG A 160 7.70 -11.52 -0.65
CA ARG A 160 6.83 -10.40 -1.04
C ARG A 160 6.15 -9.85 0.19
N ILE A 161 6.35 -8.56 0.44
CA ILE A 161 5.69 -7.81 1.51
C ILE A 161 4.73 -6.85 0.85
N LEU A 162 3.44 -7.02 1.08
CA LEU A 162 2.40 -6.23 0.46
C LEU A 162 1.90 -5.17 1.43
N LEU A 163 2.03 -3.90 1.08
CA LEU A 163 1.57 -2.76 1.85
C LEU A 163 0.41 -2.09 1.12
N GLY A 164 -0.71 -1.97 1.77
CA GLY A 164 -1.90 -1.35 1.19
C GLY A 164 -2.80 -0.76 2.27
N ASN A 165 -3.70 0.11 1.85
CA ASN A 165 -4.76 0.65 2.68
C ASN A 165 -6.08 -0.06 2.39
N VAL A 166 -6.91 -0.20 3.41
CA VAL A 166 -8.27 -0.74 3.29
C VAL A 166 -9.25 0.43 3.34
N GLU A 167 -10.05 0.58 2.31
CA GLU A 167 -11.05 1.64 2.20
C GLU A 167 -12.43 1.05 1.90
N TYR A 168 -13.49 1.77 2.27
CA TYR A 168 -14.83 1.46 1.80
C TYR A 168 -14.95 1.72 0.29
N HIS A 169 -15.54 0.78 -0.42
CA HIS A 169 -15.76 0.90 -1.85
C HIS A 169 -17.23 0.80 -2.18
N TYR A 170 -17.76 1.75 -2.96
CA TYR A 170 -19.20 1.93 -3.20
C TYR A 170 -19.90 0.74 -3.90
N PHE A 171 -19.17 -0.15 -4.58
CA PHE A 171 -19.75 -1.36 -5.15
C PHE A 171 -19.02 -2.66 -4.78
N ALA A 172 -17.75 -2.61 -4.36
CA ALA A 172 -16.97 -3.79 -3.97
C ALA A 172 -17.00 -4.08 -2.46
N GLY A 173 -17.65 -3.23 -1.66
CA GLY A 173 -17.63 -3.29 -0.20
C GLY A 173 -16.34 -2.71 0.37
N TYR A 174 -15.20 -3.35 0.12
CA TYR A 174 -13.88 -2.86 0.49
C TYR A 174 -12.95 -2.86 -0.72
N SER A 175 -12.07 -1.88 -0.78
CA SER A 175 -11.00 -1.77 -1.77
C SER A 175 -9.66 -2.01 -1.08
N LEU A 176 -8.82 -2.84 -1.70
CA LEU A 176 -7.40 -2.96 -1.39
C LEU A 176 -6.63 -2.39 -2.58
N SER A 177 -5.74 -1.44 -2.34
CA SER A 177 -5.06 -0.71 -3.41
C SER A 177 -4.14 -1.56 -4.30
N LEU A 178 -3.87 -2.81 -3.93
CA LEU A 178 -2.99 -3.74 -4.64
C LEU A 178 -3.74 -4.75 -5.53
N ILE A 179 -5.03 -4.54 -5.82
CA ILE A 179 -5.86 -5.44 -6.63
C ILE A 179 -5.32 -5.63 -8.07
N HIS A 180 -4.56 -4.68 -8.59
CA HIS A 180 -4.09 -4.66 -9.98
C HIS A 180 -2.58 -4.92 -10.14
N ILE A 181 -1.99 -5.63 -9.23
CA ILE A 181 -0.56 -5.98 -9.33
C ILE A 181 -0.35 -7.21 -10.20
#